data_661a9f349fb1d2d6aee22cec0666bb8d
#
_entry.id   661a9f349fb1d2d6aee22cec0666bb8d
#
_cell.length_a   1.000
_cell.length_b   1.000
_cell.length_c   1.000
_cell.angle_alpha   90.00
_cell.angle_beta   90.00
_cell.angle_gamma   90.00
#
_symmetry.space_group_name_H-M   'P 1'
#
loop_
_entity.id
_entity.type
_entity.pdbx_description
1 polymer ?
#
loop_
_entity_poly.entity_id
_entity_poly.type
_entity_poly.pdbx_seq_one_letter_code
_entity_poly.pdbx_strand_id
1 'polypeptide(L)'
;ALLTLERDCAGVEHPGGSFPLLDLFFAEDGEAEVFDGWFQAMGIKPRTEKKLAGYSSWYNRYQDITEDTIREDLTGCRSLLCLGDLFQIDDGWEPKVGDWLETDAQKFPHGLKGMVEEIHASGFQAGLWLAPFVCEKDSALFRQHPDWLLKVDGAPWCCGCNWSSFYALDIDNPAVLDYLRRVFDRVLNDWGFDLVKLDFLYGAAPFGNARESRAARMYRAMELLRSWCGQKQILGCGVPVMPAFGLVDYCRVSCDVGLDWDDVWYMRLFHRERVS
;
A
#
# COMPACT_ATOMS: atom_id res chain seq x y z
N ALA A 1 15.21 36.95 -4.06
CA ALA A 1 14.86 35.58 -3.70
C ALA A 1 15.40 34.62 -4.77
N LEU A 2 15.83 33.44 -4.37
CA LEU A 2 16.28 32.39 -5.28
C LEU A 2 15.28 31.22 -5.16
N LEU A 3 14.75 30.78 -6.30
CA LEU A 3 13.94 29.55 -6.38
C LEU A 3 14.81 28.49 -7.04
N THR A 4 15.02 27.39 -6.35
CA THR A 4 15.72 26.21 -6.88
C THR A 4 14.71 25.09 -7.11
N LEU A 5 14.74 24.52 -8.29
CA LEU A 5 13.89 23.39 -8.69
C LEU A 5 14.81 22.23 -9.05
N GLU A 6 14.56 21.08 -8.46
CA GLU A 6 15.38 19.89 -8.62
C GLU A 6 14.54 18.69 -9.07
N ARG A 7 15.14 17.85 -9.91
CA ARG A 7 14.60 16.56 -10.28
C ARG A 7 15.66 15.49 -10.06
N ASP A 8 15.34 14.47 -9.27
CA ASP A 8 16.22 13.30 -9.13
C ASP A 8 16.17 12.47 -10.42
N CYS A 9 17.31 12.44 -11.12
CA CYS A 9 17.53 11.64 -12.32
C CYS A 9 18.71 10.67 -12.12
N ALA A 10 19.07 10.34 -10.88
CA ALA A 10 20.19 9.47 -10.58
C ALA A 10 20.06 8.12 -11.31
N GLY A 11 21.09 7.75 -12.05
CA GLY A 11 21.17 6.49 -12.79
C GLY A 11 20.41 6.46 -14.13
N VAL A 12 19.65 7.51 -14.49
CA VAL A 12 18.95 7.57 -15.78
C VAL A 12 19.94 7.84 -16.91
N GLU A 13 19.94 6.98 -17.91
CA GLU A 13 20.73 7.14 -19.13
C GLU A 13 19.89 7.83 -20.20
N HIS A 14 20.46 8.86 -20.82
CA HIS A 14 19.81 9.59 -21.91
C HIS A 14 20.58 9.38 -23.22
N PRO A 15 19.94 8.86 -24.27
CA PRO A 15 20.62 8.49 -25.53
C PRO A 15 21.03 9.68 -26.38
N GLY A 16 20.85 10.91 -25.91
CA GLY A 16 21.13 12.17 -26.61
C GLY A 16 19.83 12.90 -27.01
N GLY A 17 19.98 14.15 -27.46
CA GLY A 17 18.84 15.02 -27.78
C GLY A 17 18.31 15.82 -26.56
N SER A 18 17.03 16.21 -26.55
CA SER A 18 16.44 16.96 -25.46
C SER A 18 15.88 16.03 -24.39
N PHE A 19 16.12 16.35 -23.12
CA PHE A 19 15.58 15.65 -21.97
C PHE A 19 14.62 16.58 -21.23
N PRO A 20 13.31 16.24 -21.11
CA PRO A 20 12.36 17.05 -20.36
C PRO A 20 12.71 16.97 -18.87
N LEU A 21 13.18 18.08 -18.31
CA LEU A 21 13.61 18.12 -16.93
C LEU A 21 12.47 18.39 -15.97
N LEU A 22 11.72 19.46 -16.23
CA LEU A 22 10.62 19.93 -15.37
C LEU A 22 9.47 20.44 -16.24
N ASP A 23 8.26 20.21 -15.76
CA ASP A 23 7.05 20.89 -16.18
C ASP A 23 6.54 21.70 -14.99
N LEU A 24 6.29 23.00 -15.20
CA LEU A 24 6.03 23.95 -14.12
C LEU A 24 4.64 24.54 -14.24
N PHE A 25 3.89 24.45 -13.16
CA PHE A 25 2.60 25.11 -12.99
C PHE A 25 2.79 26.32 -12.06
N PHE A 26 2.38 27.49 -12.50
CA PHE A 26 2.39 28.72 -11.71
C PHE A 26 0.97 29.21 -11.50
N ALA A 27 0.61 29.53 -10.27
CA ALA A 27 -0.65 30.13 -9.90
C ALA A 27 -0.46 31.05 -8.69
N GLU A 28 -1.32 32.06 -8.58
CA GLU A 28 -1.38 32.97 -7.44
C GLU A 28 -2.85 33.03 -7.01
N ASP A 29 -3.17 32.32 -5.92
CA ASP A 29 -4.51 32.24 -5.34
C ASP A 29 -4.41 31.71 -3.91
N GLY A 30 -5.52 31.36 -3.25
CA GLY A 30 -5.53 30.62 -2.02
C GLY A 30 -4.89 29.22 -2.21
N GLU A 31 -4.41 28.63 -1.12
CA GLU A 31 -3.70 27.33 -1.19
C GLU A 31 -4.55 26.23 -1.84
N ALA A 32 -5.82 26.12 -1.45
CA ALA A 32 -6.74 25.12 -2.00
C ALA A 32 -6.96 25.33 -3.51
N GLU A 33 -7.18 26.56 -3.93
CA GLU A 33 -7.41 26.94 -5.32
C GLU A 33 -6.18 26.69 -6.20
N VAL A 34 -4.96 26.91 -5.67
CA VAL A 34 -3.71 26.58 -6.38
C VAL A 34 -3.59 25.08 -6.59
N PHE A 35 -3.87 24.27 -5.58
CA PHE A 35 -3.85 22.80 -5.72
C PHE A 35 -4.93 22.29 -6.66
N ASP A 36 -6.15 22.81 -6.57
CA ASP A 36 -7.25 22.45 -7.48
C ASP A 36 -6.91 22.78 -8.94
N GLY A 37 -6.34 23.96 -9.19
CA GLY A 37 -5.85 24.36 -10.50
C GLY A 37 -4.74 23.45 -11.03
N TRP A 38 -3.83 23.05 -10.16
CA TRP A 38 -2.76 22.09 -10.52
C TRP A 38 -3.33 20.70 -10.83
N PHE A 39 -4.21 20.17 -10.00
CA PHE A 39 -4.86 18.89 -10.26
C PHE A 39 -5.63 18.90 -11.58
N GLN A 40 -6.33 19.99 -11.87
CA GLN A 40 -7.05 20.17 -13.13
C GLN A 40 -6.07 20.20 -14.33
N ALA A 41 -4.97 20.93 -14.24
CA ALA A 41 -3.95 21.02 -15.28
C ALA A 41 -3.29 19.65 -15.55
N MET A 42 -3.07 18.85 -14.49
CA MET A 42 -2.54 17.51 -14.59
C MET A 42 -3.57 16.43 -14.97
N GLY A 43 -4.85 16.78 -15.08
CA GLY A 43 -5.92 15.82 -15.33
C GLY A 43 -6.18 14.86 -14.16
N ILE A 44 -5.71 15.19 -12.97
CA ILE A 44 -5.89 14.38 -11.77
C ILE A 44 -7.28 14.61 -11.19
N LYS A 45 -7.99 13.54 -10.89
CA LYS A 45 -9.31 13.59 -10.24
C LYS A 45 -9.32 12.66 -9.03
N PRO A 46 -10.00 13.05 -7.94
CA PRO A 46 -10.23 12.14 -6.82
C PRO A 46 -11.04 10.93 -7.30
N ARG A 47 -10.71 9.76 -6.81
CA ARG A 47 -11.42 8.53 -7.15
C ARG A 47 -12.69 8.35 -6.33
N THR A 48 -12.74 8.94 -5.15
CA THR A 48 -13.92 8.93 -4.28
C THR A 48 -13.99 10.22 -3.46
N GLU A 49 -15.20 10.64 -3.14
CA GLU A 49 -15.49 11.72 -2.18
C GLU A 49 -16.05 11.15 -0.87
N LYS A 50 -16.25 9.82 -0.81
CA LYS A 50 -16.79 9.18 0.39
C LYS A 50 -15.72 9.12 1.48
N LYS A 51 -16.11 9.44 2.69
CA LYS A 51 -15.30 9.19 3.88
C LYS A 51 -15.28 7.70 4.15
N LEU A 52 -14.11 7.18 4.50
CA LEU A 52 -13.95 5.80 4.94
C LEU A 52 -14.05 5.75 6.46
N ALA A 53 -14.97 4.96 6.96
CA ALA A 53 -15.06 4.59 8.37
C ALA A 53 -15.04 3.07 8.48
N GLY A 54 -14.59 2.54 9.60
CA GLY A 54 -14.57 1.09 9.77
C GLY A 54 -13.64 0.62 10.88
N TYR A 55 -13.47 -0.68 10.89
CA TYR A 55 -12.60 -1.43 11.79
C TYR A 55 -11.35 -1.91 11.04
N SER A 56 -10.23 -1.95 11.73
CA SER A 56 -9.00 -2.63 11.31
C SER A 56 -8.49 -3.51 12.45
N SER A 57 -8.18 -4.76 12.18
CA SER A 57 -7.67 -5.68 13.19
C SER A 57 -6.30 -5.29 13.74
N TRP A 58 -5.53 -4.46 12.99
CA TRP A 58 -4.18 -4.05 13.40
C TRP A 58 -4.14 -3.44 14.79
N TYR A 59 -4.97 -2.43 15.04
CA TYR A 59 -4.94 -1.69 16.30
C TYR A 59 -5.53 -2.43 17.51
N ASN A 60 -6.20 -3.56 17.27
CA ASN A 60 -6.77 -4.40 18.32
C ASN A 60 -5.94 -5.66 18.57
N ARG A 61 -5.44 -6.29 17.51
CA ARG A 61 -4.84 -7.62 17.55
C ARG A 61 -3.39 -7.68 17.05
N TYR A 62 -2.92 -6.65 16.30
CA TYR A 62 -1.69 -6.75 15.54
C TYR A 62 -1.68 -8.00 14.66
N GLN A 63 -0.61 -8.76 14.62
CA GLN A 63 -0.52 -10.03 13.88
C GLN A 63 -1.19 -11.22 14.59
N ASP A 64 -1.73 -11.02 15.79
CA ASP A 64 -2.31 -12.09 16.63
C ASP A 64 -3.78 -12.32 16.27
N ILE A 65 -4.03 -12.61 15.00
CA ILE A 65 -5.34 -12.85 14.42
C ILE A 65 -5.53 -14.31 14.01
N THR A 66 -6.74 -14.80 14.17
CA THR A 66 -7.21 -16.11 13.71
C THR A 66 -8.62 -15.99 13.17
N GLU A 67 -9.14 -17.00 12.48
CA GLU A 67 -10.55 -17.03 12.08
C GLU A 67 -11.51 -16.74 13.25
N ASP A 68 -11.24 -17.33 14.41
CA ASP A 68 -12.12 -17.17 15.58
C ASP A 68 -12.05 -15.75 16.15
N THR A 69 -10.84 -15.17 16.27
CA THR A 69 -10.70 -13.79 16.77
C THR A 69 -11.29 -12.76 15.80
N ILE A 70 -11.19 -12.99 14.51
CA ILE A 70 -11.81 -12.11 13.49
C ILE A 70 -13.35 -12.22 13.55
N ARG A 71 -13.93 -13.41 13.77
CA ARG A 71 -15.39 -13.57 13.98
C ARG A 71 -15.88 -12.91 15.26
N GLU A 72 -15.08 -12.99 16.33
CA GLU A 72 -15.35 -12.28 17.58
C GLU A 72 -15.44 -10.77 17.35
N ASP A 73 -14.41 -10.20 16.68
CA ASP A 73 -14.34 -8.78 16.36
C ASP A 73 -15.47 -8.35 15.41
N LEU A 74 -15.79 -9.17 14.40
CA LEU A 74 -16.92 -8.92 13.49
C LEU A 74 -18.25 -8.86 14.24
N THR A 75 -18.43 -9.75 15.22
CA THR A 75 -19.64 -9.75 16.07
C THR A 75 -19.73 -8.47 16.90
N GLY A 76 -18.62 -8.03 17.50
CA GLY A 76 -18.57 -6.76 18.25
C GLY A 76 -18.84 -5.55 17.36
N CYS A 77 -18.28 -5.53 16.15
CA CYS A 77 -18.44 -4.43 15.19
C CYS A 77 -19.90 -4.21 14.75
N ARG A 78 -20.76 -5.25 14.75
CA ARG A 78 -22.18 -5.10 14.37
C ARG A 78 -22.95 -4.07 15.19
N SER A 79 -22.51 -3.80 16.40
CA SER A 79 -23.12 -2.78 17.28
C SER A 79 -22.46 -1.41 17.18
N LEU A 80 -21.32 -1.28 16.50
CA LEU A 80 -20.49 -0.08 16.46
C LEU A 80 -20.44 0.56 15.08
N LEU A 81 -20.45 -0.25 14.02
CA LEU A 81 -20.33 0.19 12.64
C LEU A 81 -21.69 0.35 11.97
N CYS A 82 -21.72 1.21 10.96
CA CYS A 82 -22.86 1.40 10.08
C CYS A 82 -22.82 0.43 8.88
N LEU A 83 -23.96 0.21 8.24
CA LEU A 83 -23.99 -0.55 6.97
C LEU A 83 -23.15 0.16 5.90
N GLY A 84 -22.30 -0.61 5.27
CA GLY A 84 -21.38 -0.11 4.24
C GLY A 84 -20.03 0.37 4.78
N ASP A 85 -19.82 0.39 6.09
CA ASP A 85 -18.51 0.65 6.68
C ASP A 85 -17.53 -0.50 6.38
N LEU A 86 -16.25 -0.23 6.51
CA LEU A 86 -15.18 -1.18 6.25
C LEU A 86 -14.94 -2.10 7.47
N PHE A 87 -14.83 -3.41 7.22
CA PHE A 87 -14.22 -4.36 8.14
C PHE A 87 -12.94 -4.90 7.49
N GLN A 88 -11.78 -4.52 8.02
CA GLN A 88 -10.47 -4.82 7.44
C GLN A 88 -9.71 -5.84 8.28
N ILE A 89 -9.30 -6.93 7.62
CA ILE A 89 -8.32 -7.88 8.13
C ILE A 89 -6.94 -7.36 7.76
N ASP A 90 -6.13 -7.04 8.77
CA ASP A 90 -4.77 -6.51 8.60
C ASP A 90 -3.71 -7.62 8.60
N ASP A 91 -2.42 -7.29 8.67
CA ASP A 91 -1.27 -8.19 8.69
C ASP A 91 -1.45 -9.37 9.67
N GLY A 92 -1.05 -10.54 9.25
CA GLY A 92 -1.06 -11.78 10.05
C GLY A 92 -1.99 -12.89 9.56
N TRP A 93 -2.66 -12.72 8.43
CA TRP A 93 -3.49 -13.75 7.79
C TRP A 93 -2.69 -14.68 6.87
N GLU A 94 -1.58 -14.18 6.32
CA GLU A 94 -0.68 -14.88 5.42
C GLU A 94 0.32 -15.76 6.19
N PRO A 95 0.89 -16.81 5.55
CA PRO A 95 1.93 -17.62 6.17
C PRO A 95 3.19 -16.78 6.47
N LYS A 96 3.59 -15.95 5.52
CA LYS A 96 4.70 -15.00 5.56
C LYS A 96 4.48 -13.86 4.60
N VAL A 97 4.97 -12.66 4.93
CA VAL A 97 4.92 -11.50 4.04
C VAL A 97 5.63 -11.83 2.74
N GLY A 98 4.88 -11.81 1.65
CA GLY A 98 5.32 -12.25 0.32
C GLY A 98 4.58 -13.49 -0.20
N ASP A 99 4.10 -14.36 0.66
CA ASP A 99 3.41 -15.62 0.30
C ASP A 99 1.89 -15.41 0.19
N TRP A 100 1.45 -14.46 -0.65
CA TRP A 100 0.09 -13.91 -0.70
C TRP A 100 -1.00 -14.82 -1.32
N LEU A 101 -0.62 -15.94 -1.92
CA LEU A 101 -1.59 -16.84 -2.57
C LEU A 101 -2.20 -17.86 -1.61
N GLU A 102 -1.69 -17.95 -0.39
CA GLU A 102 -2.10 -18.89 0.65
C GLU A 102 -2.40 -18.14 1.95
N THR A 103 -3.20 -18.74 2.80
CA THR A 103 -3.43 -18.29 4.17
C THR A 103 -2.58 -19.11 5.14
N ASP A 104 -2.26 -18.56 6.31
CA ASP A 104 -1.70 -19.35 7.40
C ASP A 104 -2.72 -20.42 7.81
N ALA A 105 -2.41 -21.69 7.50
CA ALA A 105 -3.32 -22.81 7.71
C ALA A 105 -3.63 -23.09 9.20
N GLN A 106 -2.82 -22.59 10.13
CA GLN A 106 -3.09 -22.71 11.57
C GLN A 106 -4.05 -21.60 12.04
N LYS A 107 -3.91 -20.40 11.49
CA LYS A 107 -4.74 -19.24 11.85
C LYS A 107 -6.04 -19.19 11.05
N PHE A 108 -5.99 -19.52 9.77
CA PHE A 108 -7.11 -19.47 8.80
C PHE A 108 -7.25 -20.81 8.05
N PRO A 109 -7.61 -21.91 8.75
CA PRO A 109 -7.66 -23.24 8.16
C PRO A 109 -8.70 -23.40 7.04
N HIS A 110 -9.73 -22.54 7.00
CA HIS A 110 -10.76 -22.55 5.97
C HIS A 110 -10.56 -21.45 4.91
N GLY A 111 -9.43 -20.70 4.98
CA GLY A 111 -9.12 -19.60 4.10
C GLY A 111 -9.97 -18.36 4.35
N LEU A 112 -9.90 -17.37 3.46
CA LEU A 112 -10.52 -16.07 3.68
C LEU A 112 -11.88 -15.89 2.95
N LYS A 113 -12.21 -16.73 1.97
CA LYS A 113 -13.43 -16.56 1.18
C LYS A 113 -14.69 -16.60 2.05
N GLY A 114 -14.81 -17.60 2.92
CA GLY A 114 -15.96 -17.71 3.84
C GLY A 114 -16.02 -16.54 4.81
N MET A 115 -14.88 -16.02 5.25
CA MET A 115 -14.80 -14.83 6.10
C MET A 115 -15.32 -13.56 5.38
N VAL A 116 -15.00 -13.39 4.11
CA VAL A 116 -15.53 -12.29 3.29
C VAL A 116 -17.05 -12.39 3.17
N GLU A 117 -17.59 -13.60 2.95
CA GLU A 117 -19.03 -13.82 2.91
C GLU A 117 -19.73 -13.47 4.25
N GLU A 118 -19.10 -13.79 5.40
CA GLU A 118 -19.59 -13.43 6.73
C GLU A 118 -19.55 -11.90 6.97
N ILE A 119 -18.50 -11.21 6.49
CA ILE A 119 -18.38 -9.73 6.55
C ILE A 119 -19.50 -9.09 5.73
N HIS A 120 -19.70 -9.54 4.49
CA HIS A 120 -20.75 -9.04 3.62
C HIS A 120 -22.16 -9.31 4.19
N ALA A 121 -22.39 -10.50 4.75
CA ALA A 121 -23.65 -10.83 5.43
C ALA A 121 -23.91 -9.95 6.66
N SER A 122 -22.87 -9.38 7.25
CA SER A 122 -23.00 -8.39 8.33
C SER A 122 -23.26 -6.97 7.83
N GLY A 123 -23.28 -6.75 6.51
CA GLY A 123 -23.55 -5.46 5.87
C GLY A 123 -22.31 -4.57 5.71
N PHE A 124 -21.12 -5.09 5.89
CA PHE A 124 -19.85 -4.35 5.80
C PHE A 124 -19.12 -4.62 4.49
N GLN A 125 -18.24 -3.70 4.09
CA GLN A 125 -17.26 -3.93 3.05
C GLN A 125 -16.08 -4.73 3.63
N ALA A 126 -15.56 -5.69 2.87
CA ALA A 126 -14.42 -6.49 3.28
C ALA A 126 -13.12 -5.87 2.79
N GLY A 127 -12.18 -5.61 3.71
CA GLY A 127 -10.83 -5.12 3.41
C GLY A 127 -9.74 -6.11 3.77
N LEU A 128 -8.64 -6.13 3.01
CA LEU A 128 -7.47 -6.96 3.28
C LEU A 128 -6.19 -6.15 3.18
N TRP A 129 -5.27 -6.38 4.11
CA TRP A 129 -3.92 -5.82 4.07
C TRP A 129 -2.98 -6.69 3.22
N LEU A 130 -2.10 -6.02 2.47
CA LEU A 130 -1.03 -6.59 1.66
C LEU A 130 0.18 -5.64 1.63
N ALA A 131 1.39 -6.20 1.52
CA ALA A 131 2.62 -5.46 1.21
C ALA A 131 3.21 -5.97 -0.13
N PRO A 132 2.63 -5.60 -1.28
CA PRO A 132 2.81 -6.33 -2.53
C PRO A 132 4.23 -6.24 -3.11
N PHE A 133 4.98 -5.18 -2.81
CA PHE A 133 6.30 -4.96 -3.42
C PHE A 133 7.46 -5.43 -2.56
N VAL A 134 7.18 -6.16 -1.47
CA VAL A 134 8.21 -6.68 -0.58
C VAL A 134 7.92 -8.12 -0.19
N CYS A 135 8.94 -8.82 0.27
CA CYS A 135 8.80 -10.11 0.91
C CYS A 135 9.77 -10.23 2.09
N GLU A 136 9.35 -10.91 3.14
CA GLU A 136 10.24 -11.19 4.27
C GLU A 136 11.21 -12.34 3.95
N LYS A 137 12.34 -12.36 4.67
CA LYS A 137 13.43 -13.33 4.46
C LYS A 137 12.98 -14.78 4.64
N ASP A 138 12.04 -15.02 5.56
CA ASP A 138 11.56 -16.36 5.86
C ASP A 138 10.38 -16.81 4.98
N SER A 139 9.94 -16.00 4.01
CA SER A 139 8.92 -16.39 3.06
C SER A 139 9.39 -17.49 2.10
N ALA A 140 8.45 -18.26 1.58
CA ALA A 140 8.72 -19.21 0.51
C ALA A 140 9.16 -18.46 -0.77
N LEU A 141 8.55 -17.32 -1.04
CA LEU A 141 8.89 -16.47 -2.19
C LEU A 141 10.38 -16.08 -2.16
N PHE A 142 10.88 -15.56 -1.04
CA PHE A 142 12.29 -15.16 -0.92
C PHE A 142 13.25 -16.32 -1.19
N ARG A 143 12.93 -17.51 -0.65
CA ARG A 143 13.80 -18.70 -0.79
C ARG A 143 13.75 -19.34 -2.17
N GLN A 144 12.57 -19.35 -2.80
CA GLN A 144 12.36 -20.06 -4.07
C GLN A 144 12.67 -19.19 -5.28
N HIS A 145 12.57 -17.86 -5.13
CA HIS A 145 12.72 -16.90 -6.23
C HIS A 145 13.74 -15.78 -5.92
N PRO A 146 15.02 -16.12 -5.66
CA PRO A 146 16.05 -15.11 -5.37
C PRO A 146 16.35 -14.21 -6.58
N ASP A 147 15.90 -14.58 -7.76
CA ASP A 147 15.93 -13.81 -9.01
C ASP A 147 14.81 -12.76 -9.12
N TRP A 148 13.81 -12.80 -8.23
CA TRP A 148 12.73 -11.82 -8.17
C TRP A 148 13.06 -10.63 -7.27
N LEU A 149 14.15 -10.72 -6.51
CA LEU A 149 14.55 -9.67 -5.59
C LEU A 149 15.31 -8.56 -6.31
N LEU A 150 14.95 -7.32 -6.00
CA LEU A 150 15.73 -6.16 -6.41
C LEU A 150 17.12 -6.26 -5.78
N LYS A 151 18.17 -6.15 -6.60
CA LYS A 151 19.55 -6.29 -6.16
C LYS A 151 20.34 -5.02 -6.37
N VAL A 152 21.23 -4.74 -5.43
CA VAL A 152 22.27 -3.70 -5.52
C VAL A 152 23.61 -4.36 -5.29
N ASP A 153 24.55 -4.21 -6.17
CA ASP A 153 25.88 -4.84 -6.14
C ASP A 153 25.79 -6.37 -5.97
N GLY A 154 24.77 -6.98 -6.57
CA GLY A 154 24.52 -8.43 -6.53
C GLY A 154 23.83 -8.93 -5.26
N ALA A 155 23.59 -8.09 -4.25
CA ALA A 155 22.90 -8.44 -3.02
C ALA A 155 21.44 -7.97 -3.03
N PRO A 156 20.49 -8.75 -2.48
CA PRO A 156 19.09 -8.30 -2.31
C PRO A 156 19.01 -7.02 -1.49
N TRP A 157 18.17 -6.07 -1.94
CA TRP A 157 17.96 -4.82 -1.24
C TRP A 157 17.01 -4.99 -0.06
N CYS A 158 17.54 -4.81 1.16
CA CYS A 158 16.76 -4.82 2.38
C CYS A 158 16.04 -3.47 2.57
N CYS A 159 14.72 -3.51 2.70
CA CYS A 159 13.88 -2.34 2.90
C CYS A 159 13.65 -1.99 4.37
N GLY A 160 13.88 -2.94 5.29
CA GLY A 160 13.69 -2.71 6.71
C GLY A 160 13.82 -3.99 7.54
N CYS A 161 13.60 -3.83 8.84
CA CYS A 161 13.82 -4.88 9.84
C CYS A 161 12.52 -5.45 10.45
N ASN A 162 11.35 -5.12 9.91
CA ASN A 162 10.10 -5.74 10.32
C ASN A 162 10.13 -7.23 9.99
N TRP A 163 9.35 -8.03 10.72
CA TRP A 163 9.31 -9.50 10.57
C TRP A 163 10.71 -10.12 10.67
N SER A 164 11.09 -10.96 9.73
CA SER A 164 12.46 -11.53 9.61
C SER A 164 13.42 -10.67 8.78
N SER A 165 13.19 -9.35 8.70
CA SER A 165 13.67 -8.40 7.70
C SER A 165 13.00 -8.60 6.34
N PHE A 166 12.76 -7.52 5.60
CA PHE A 166 12.05 -7.60 4.33
C PHE A 166 12.81 -6.92 3.19
N TYR A 167 12.57 -7.41 1.98
CA TYR A 167 13.35 -7.13 0.79
C TYR A 167 12.45 -6.72 -0.35
N ALA A 168 12.94 -5.79 -1.17
CA ALA A 168 12.22 -5.30 -2.34
C ALA A 168 12.13 -6.38 -3.44
N LEU A 169 10.95 -6.48 -4.04
CA LEU A 169 10.75 -7.21 -5.30
C LEU A 169 11.12 -6.33 -6.49
N ASP A 170 11.69 -6.94 -7.52
CA ASP A 170 12.03 -6.22 -8.74
C ASP A 170 10.81 -6.11 -9.67
N ILE A 171 10.18 -4.94 -9.71
CA ILE A 171 9.03 -4.66 -10.59
C ILE A 171 9.38 -4.56 -12.07
N ASP A 172 10.64 -4.69 -12.45
CA ASP A 172 11.06 -4.85 -13.86
C ASP A 172 11.08 -6.32 -14.28
N ASN A 173 10.99 -7.25 -13.33
CA ASN A 173 10.91 -8.67 -13.61
C ASN A 173 9.46 -9.08 -13.98
N PRO A 174 9.22 -9.57 -15.22
CA PRO A 174 7.86 -9.95 -15.64
C PRO A 174 7.25 -11.06 -14.79
N ALA A 175 8.05 -11.95 -14.21
CA ALA A 175 7.56 -13.02 -13.34
C ALA A 175 7.01 -12.48 -12.02
N VAL A 176 7.62 -11.42 -11.47
CA VAL A 176 7.10 -10.69 -10.30
C VAL A 176 5.75 -10.05 -10.64
N LEU A 177 5.65 -9.38 -11.79
CA LEU A 177 4.38 -8.75 -12.21
C LEU A 177 3.27 -9.80 -12.42
N ASP A 178 3.58 -10.94 -13.03
CA ASP A 178 2.61 -12.02 -13.20
C ASP A 178 2.18 -12.62 -11.86
N TYR A 179 3.11 -12.82 -10.94
CA TYR A 179 2.80 -13.25 -9.58
C TYR A 179 1.85 -12.28 -8.89
N LEU A 180 2.18 -10.99 -8.86
CA LEU A 180 1.35 -9.97 -8.22
C LEU A 180 -0.03 -9.87 -8.86
N ARG A 181 -0.12 -9.91 -10.20
CA ARG A 181 -1.40 -9.94 -10.90
C ARG A 181 -2.29 -11.10 -10.42
N ARG A 182 -1.72 -12.31 -10.25
CA ARG A 182 -2.45 -13.47 -9.71
C ARG A 182 -2.85 -13.28 -8.25
N VAL A 183 -2.04 -12.59 -7.45
CA VAL A 183 -2.38 -12.24 -6.06
C VAL A 183 -3.61 -11.36 -6.03
N PHE A 184 -3.62 -10.26 -6.81
CA PHE A 184 -4.77 -9.35 -6.86
C PHE A 184 -6.02 -10.03 -7.42
N ASP A 185 -5.88 -10.89 -8.42
CA ASP A 185 -7.00 -11.68 -8.93
C ASP A 185 -7.58 -12.61 -7.85
N ARG A 186 -6.73 -13.32 -7.12
CA ARG A 186 -7.13 -14.17 -5.99
C ARG A 186 -7.86 -13.37 -4.91
N VAL A 187 -7.30 -12.25 -4.48
CA VAL A 187 -7.85 -11.45 -3.38
C VAL A 187 -9.17 -10.78 -3.77
N LEU A 188 -9.22 -10.16 -4.94
CA LEU A 188 -10.35 -9.32 -5.33
C LEU A 188 -11.46 -10.07 -6.03
N ASN A 189 -11.14 -11.13 -6.78
CA ASN A 189 -12.11 -11.88 -7.55
C ASN A 189 -12.45 -13.24 -6.91
N ASP A 190 -11.45 -14.05 -6.52
CA ASP A 190 -11.71 -15.38 -5.96
C ASP A 190 -12.24 -15.29 -4.51
N TRP A 191 -11.60 -14.46 -3.66
CA TRP A 191 -12.01 -14.25 -2.27
C TRP A 191 -13.10 -13.18 -2.14
N GLY A 192 -13.12 -12.18 -3.01
CA GLY A 192 -14.19 -11.20 -3.12
C GLY A 192 -14.01 -9.95 -2.27
N PHE A 193 -12.80 -9.61 -1.83
CA PHE A 193 -12.56 -8.35 -1.08
C PHE A 193 -12.94 -7.11 -1.89
N ASP A 194 -13.39 -6.06 -1.21
CA ASP A 194 -13.82 -4.79 -1.81
C ASP A 194 -12.74 -3.72 -1.78
N LEU A 195 -11.87 -3.80 -0.77
CA LEU A 195 -10.78 -2.88 -0.55
C LEU A 195 -9.50 -3.64 -0.24
N VAL A 196 -8.38 -3.14 -0.75
CA VAL A 196 -7.05 -3.56 -0.32
C VAL A 196 -6.29 -2.40 0.32
N LYS A 197 -5.79 -2.60 1.55
CA LYS A 197 -4.79 -1.73 2.17
C LYS A 197 -3.43 -2.20 1.70
N LEU A 198 -2.75 -1.37 0.92
CA LEU A 198 -1.47 -1.69 0.31
C LEU A 198 -0.36 -0.92 1.03
N ASP A 199 0.47 -1.66 1.75
CA ASP A 199 1.49 -1.09 2.61
C ASP A 199 2.92 -1.29 2.06
N PHE A 200 3.89 -0.60 2.66
CA PHE A 200 5.30 -0.63 2.28
C PHE A 200 5.55 -0.37 0.79
N LEU A 201 4.69 0.44 0.18
CA LEU A 201 4.69 0.68 -1.28
C LEU A 201 5.98 1.33 -1.77
N TYR A 202 6.70 2.05 -0.90
CA TYR A 202 8.02 2.60 -1.23
C TYR A 202 9.03 1.52 -1.67
N GLY A 203 8.80 0.27 -1.30
CA GLY A 203 9.63 -0.87 -1.72
C GLY A 203 9.70 -1.08 -3.23
N ALA A 204 8.71 -0.58 -3.99
CA ALA A 204 8.71 -0.67 -5.45
C ALA A 204 9.81 0.17 -6.11
N ALA A 205 10.21 1.27 -5.48
CA ALA A 205 11.11 2.26 -6.08
C ALA A 205 12.12 2.82 -5.07
N PRO A 206 12.95 2.00 -4.43
CA PRO A 206 14.04 2.51 -3.61
C PRO A 206 15.07 3.29 -4.45
N PHE A 207 15.19 2.95 -5.73
CA PHE A 207 16.07 3.59 -6.72
C PHE A 207 15.36 3.76 -8.06
N GLY A 208 15.91 4.65 -8.90
CA GLY A 208 15.70 4.64 -10.35
C GLY A 208 16.55 3.57 -11.04
N ASN A 209 16.48 3.53 -12.35
CA ASN A 209 17.32 2.70 -13.21
C ASN A 209 17.73 3.48 -14.47
N ALA A 210 18.42 2.82 -15.41
CA ALA A 210 18.85 3.46 -16.66
C ALA A 210 17.68 4.03 -17.51
N ARG A 211 16.46 3.55 -17.31
CA ARG A 211 15.29 3.94 -18.13
C ARG A 211 14.42 5.00 -17.46
N GLU A 212 14.34 4.99 -16.15
CA GLU A 212 13.39 5.82 -15.41
C GLU A 212 13.95 6.28 -14.06
N SER A 213 13.56 7.49 -13.66
CA SER A 213 13.86 8.00 -12.32
C SER A 213 13.09 7.24 -11.25
N ARG A 214 13.53 7.33 -10.00
CA ARG A 214 12.84 6.75 -8.84
C ARG A 214 11.37 7.18 -8.76
N ALA A 215 11.09 8.45 -9.02
CA ALA A 215 9.72 8.98 -9.02
C ALA A 215 8.86 8.38 -10.14
N ALA A 216 9.40 8.28 -11.36
CA ALA A 216 8.69 7.66 -12.48
C ALA A 216 8.42 6.16 -12.22
N ARG A 217 9.40 5.44 -11.64
CA ARG A 217 9.24 4.05 -11.24
C ARG A 217 8.14 3.88 -10.19
N MET A 218 8.09 4.77 -9.20
CA MET A 218 7.03 4.74 -8.18
C MET A 218 5.64 4.98 -8.81
N TYR A 219 5.54 5.97 -9.71
CA TYR A 219 4.27 6.25 -10.40
C TYR A 219 3.82 5.04 -11.23
N ARG A 220 4.72 4.42 -11.99
CA ARG A 220 4.44 3.19 -12.75
C ARG A 220 3.98 2.04 -11.84
N ALA A 221 4.58 1.89 -10.66
CA ALA A 221 4.16 0.90 -9.68
C ALA A 221 2.71 1.14 -9.22
N MET A 222 2.34 2.40 -8.98
CA MET A 222 0.97 2.76 -8.62
C MET A 222 -0.03 2.54 -9.76
N GLU A 223 0.36 2.79 -11.02
CA GLU A 223 -0.45 2.48 -12.20
C GLU A 223 -0.69 0.97 -12.34
N LEU A 224 0.33 0.14 -12.10
CA LEU A 224 0.20 -1.32 -12.09
C LEU A 224 -0.83 -1.77 -11.03
N LEU A 225 -0.70 -1.29 -9.79
CA LEU A 225 -1.66 -1.60 -8.72
C LEU A 225 -3.09 -1.21 -9.11
N ARG A 226 -3.27 0.00 -9.63
CA ARG A 226 -4.58 0.44 -10.09
C ARG A 226 -5.12 -0.42 -11.23
N SER A 227 -4.28 -0.83 -12.17
CA SER A 227 -4.69 -1.68 -13.27
C SER A 227 -5.17 -3.06 -12.79
N TRP A 228 -4.53 -3.64 -11.78
CA TRP A 228 -4.93 -4.94 -11.21
C TRP A 228 -6.16 -4.84 -10.31
N CYS A 229 -6.31 -3.72 -9.58
CA CYS A 229 -7.48 -3.50 -8.72
C CYS A 229 -8.73 -3.04 -9.48
N GLY A 230 -8.60 -2.54 -10.73
CA GLY A 230 -9.73 -2.07 -11.52
C GLY A 230 -10.57 -1.01 -10.78
N GLN A 231 -11.81 -1.33 -10.43
CA GLN A 231 -12.72 -0.44 -9.69
C GLN A 231 -12.77 -0.71 -8.18
N LYS A 232 -12.07 -1.74 -7.70
CA LYS A 232 -11.96 -2.01 -6.27
C LYS A 232 -11.16 -0.91 -5.57
N GLN A 233 -11.41 -0.70 -4.29
CA GLN A 233 -10.80 0.39 -3.53
C GLN A 233 -9.36 0.08 -3.12
N ILE A 234 -8.50 1.09 -3.17
CA ILE A 234 -7.13 1.04 -2.67
C ILE A 234 -6.98 2.05 -1.54
N LEU A 235 -6.56 1.57 -0.38
CA LEU A 235 -6.01 2.39 0.70
C LEU A 235 -4.49 2.31 0.62
N GLY A 236 -3.85 3.34 0.10
CA GLY A 236 -2.38 3.42 0.03
C GLY A 236 -1.77 3.68 1.40
N CYS A 237 -0.68 2.97 1.71
CA CYS A 237 0.07 3.10 2.94
C CYS A 237 1.57 2.97 2.65
N GLY A 238 2.42 3.71 3.36
CA GLY A 238 3.86 3.69 3.07
C GLY A 238 4.20 4.08 1.62
N VAL A 239 3.43 4.96 1.02
CA VAL A 239 3.60 5.46 -0.34
C VAL A 239 3.90 6.95 -0.33
N PRO A 240 4.83 7.46 -1.17
CA PRO A 240 4.94 8.88 -1.44
C PRO A 240 3.60 9.40 -1.97
N VAL A 241 3.09 10.50 -1.39
CA VAL A 241 1.71 10.95 -1.64
C VAL A 241 1.49 11.34 -3.10
N MET A 242 2.43 12.06 -3.72
CA MET A 242 2.24 12.58 -5.09
C MET A 242 2.06 11.48 -6.16
N PRO A 243 2.85 10.40 -6.19
CA PRO A 243 2.63 9.30 -7.12
C PRO A 243 1.30 8.55 -6.92
N ALA A 244 0.63 8.75 -5.77
CA ALA A 244 -0.64 8.10 -5.46
C ALA A 244 -1.87 8.89 -5.93
N PHE A 245 -1.71 10.19 -6.27
CA PHE A 245 -2.82 11.05 -6.68
C PHE A 245 -3.58 10.50 -7.89
N GLY A 246 -4.90 10.39 -7.75
CA GLY A 246 -5.79 9.84 -8.79
C GLY A 246 -5.72 8.32 -8.98
N LEU A 247 -4.79 7.62 -8.31
CA LEU A 247 -4.58 6.18 -8.43
C LEU A 247 -5.07 5.39 -7.22
N VAL A 248 -5.08 5.99 -6.03
CA VAL A 248 -5.69 5.40 -4.82
C VAL A 248 -7.01 6.08 -4.47
N ASP A 249 -7.86 5.37 -3.74
CA ASP A 249 -9.14 5.92 -3.25
C ASP A 249 -8.94 6.62 -1.91
N TYR A 250 -8.04 6.09 -1.10
CA TYR A 250 -7.64 6.64 0.20
C TYR A 250 -6.13 6.52 0.38
N CYS A 251 -5.55 7.39 1.18
CA CYS A 251 -4.13 7.34 1.50
C CYS A 251 -3.92 7.60 2.99
N ARG A 252 -3.27 6.67 3.68
CA ARG A 252 -2.79 6.90 5.03
C ARG A 252 -1.52 7.72 4.96
N VAL A 253 -1.57 8.88 5.58
CA VAL A 253 -0.41 9.74 5.80
C VAL A 253 0.09 9.56 7.22
N SER A 254 1.38 9.81 7.48
CA SER A 254 1.99 9.68 8.81
C SER A 254 2.13 8.23 9.32
N CYS A 255 2.64 8.06 10.52
CA CYS A 255 2.85 6.77 11.20
C CYS A 255 1.55 6.18 11.74
N ASP A 256 1.60 4.95 12.27
CA ASP A 256 0.51 4.35 13.01
C ASP A 256 0.15 5.20 14.24
N VAL A 257 -1.12 5.18 14.61
CA VAL A 257 -1.57 5.82 15.85
C VAL A 257 -1.12 5.00 17.05
N GLY A 258 -0.69 5.68 18.14
CA GLY A 258 -0.46 5.02 19.41
C GLY A 258 -1.79 4.64 20.05
N LEU A 259 -1.78 3.58 20.85
CA LEU A 259 -2.95 3.13 21.61
C LEU A 259 -3.12 3.91 22.91
N ASP A 260 -2.02 4.47 23.43
CA ASP A 260 -1.97 5.26 24.66
C ASP A 260 -1.51 6.70 24.40
N TRP A 261 -2.09 7.65 25.17
CA TRP A 261 -1.67 9.06 25.13
C TRP A 261 -0.32 9.31 25.82
N ASP A 262 0.07 8.40 26.72
CA ASP A 262 1.29 8.46 27.52
C ASP A 262 2.45 7.61 26.97
N ASP A 263 2.36 7.16 25.75
CA ASP A 263 3.39 6.39 25.08
C ASP A 263 4.74 7.12 25.01
N VAL A 264 5.81 6.38 24.74
CA VAL A 264 7.18 6.88 24.67
C VAL A 264 7.30 8.20 23.91
N TRP A 265 8.27 9.02 24.28
CA TRP A 265 8.40 10.41 23.84
C TRP A 265 8.34 10.65 22.32
N TYR A 266 8.81 9.73 21.49
CA TYR A 266 8.73 9.84 20.02
C TYR A 266 7.27 9.73 19.51
N MET A 267 6.43 8.92 20.15
CA MET A 267 5.01 8.85 19.85
C MET A 267 4.30 10.15 20.20
N ARG A 268 4.71 10.82 21.28
CA ARG A 268 4.20 12.16 21.64
C ARG A 268 4.52 13.22 20.58
N LEU A 269 5.70 13.14 19.94
CA LEU A 269 6.05 14.03 18.83
C LEU A 269 5.12 13.78 17.63
N PHE A 270 4.92 12.54 17.25
CA PHE A 270 4.01 12.18 16.13
C PHE A 270 2.55 12.57 16.42
N HIS A 271 2.08 12.45 17.65
CA HIS A 271 0.74 12.92 18.02
C HIS A 271 0.59 14.44 17.92
N ARG A 272 1.60 15.21 18.28
CA ARG A 272 1.58 16.67 18.14
C ARG A 272 1.52 17.12 16.68
N GLU A 273 2.26 16.48 15.80
CA GLU A 273 2.27 16.80 14.38
C GLU A 273 0.96 16.45 13.67
N ARG A 274 0.16 15.52 14.22
CA ARG A 274 -1.14 15.13 13.65
C ARG A 274 -2.29 16.05 14.05
N VAL A 275 -2.14 16.82 15.10
CA VAL A 275 -3.21 17.66 15.68
C VAL A 275 -2.98 19.13 15.36
N SER A 276 -1.81 19.51 14.87
CA SER A 276 -1.46 20.85 14.42
C SER A 276 -1.71 21.03 12.93
#